data_59a2a8e60a1c66127d3ee3ff90cfe82c
#
_entry.id   59a2a8e60a1c66127d3ee3ff90cfe82c
#
_cell.length_a   1.000
_cell.length_b   1.000
_cell.length_c   1.000
_cell.angle_alpha   90.00
_cell.angle_beta   90.00
_cell.angle_gamma   90.00
#
_symmetry.space_group_name_H-M   'P 1'
#
loop_
_entity.id
_entity.type
_entity.pdbx_description
1 polymer ?
#
loop_
_entity_poly.entity_id
_entity_poly.type
_entity_poly.pdbx_seq_one_letter_code
_entity_poly.pdbx_strand_id
1 'polypeptide(L)'
;MAYIVEGFLQKRFWKKSKIFFNNSNKISNYISKINQRASNKEANKIGITFWKDIKILIDFDRQEISKLSSIDDCINFYVEKLYKVDQSVRALYTEFIDDESVLSFYQEYYKELMNLFLDKWFQYFEEYKQNQTAKLKEIIESNSEKTAIIVGDGVTYEISQNIAKLVSNEFKCKNDYILVDTPSITENNMSQIYVSNGTIFKTLSEREKFLANELNDKNIGFVYLDDVNEDTQYDYLVCQYKDIDELGDKMNNKALKYFKEAEKTFASKIELLLNNGYKKVFLITDHGFVLTGHLKEHDKVVDVQFNGDIKKAERYIRTVQKQSNIDNLVEKEQVDGVYNYVYFAKGMNPFKTVGEYGFSHGGIAPQELITPYLCWSNEKTSLNNLNVKIINKKELTNVTGNLYQIKIEAKSSSNDIFSTERKIVILQFNGGKQLSKSQIITMNNNSIEKQEFEFDGCDKIDIQILDAITKELIDKVTVTKKNDRDLGGLLWLYWLN
;
A
#
# COMPACT_ATOMS: atom_id res chain seq x y z
N MET A 1 24.22 17.85 21.95
CA MET A 1 25.46 17.38 21.30
C MET A 1 25.21 16.23 20.32
N ALA A 2 24.43 15.20 20.64
CA ALA A 2 24.06 14.12 19.70
C ALA A 2 23.38 14.64 18.41
N TYR A 3 22.43 15.57 18.51
CA TYR A 3 21.74 16.19 17.37
C TYR A 3 22.67 16.94 16.39
N ILE A 4 23.72 17.60 16.92
CA ILE A 4 24.67 18.36 16.11
C ILE A 4 25.63 17.41 15.37
N VAL A 5 26.07 16.34 16.03
CA VAL A 5 26.93 15.32 15.45
C VAL A 5 26.18 14.51 14.38
N GLU A 6 24.91 14.22 14.62
CA GLU A 6 24.06 13.48 13.68
C GLU A 6 23.71 14.31 12.45
N GLY A 7 23.38 15.61 12.60
CA GLY A 7 23.21 16.54 11.50
C GLY A 7 24.49 16.72 10.65
N PHE A 8 25.68 16.69 11.28
CA PHE A 8 26.95 16.78 10.56
C PHE A 8 27.31 15.45 9.85
N LEU A 9 27.00 14.32 10.44
CA LEU A 9 27.15 13.00 9.81
C LEU A 9 26.12 12.81 8.68
N GLN A 10 24.91 13.33 8.83
CA GLN A 10 23.89 13.38 7.80
C GLN A 10 24.37 14.19 6.58
N LYS A 11 24.80 15.44 6.76
CA LYS A 11 25.33 16.28 5.65
C LYS A 11 26.52 15.64 4.94
N ARG A 12 27.40 14.97 5.67
CA ARG A 12 28.56 14.27 5.09
C ARG A 12 28.20 12.97 4.38
N PHE A 13 27.13 12.31 4.85
CA PHE A 13 26.57 11.14 4.20
C PHE A 13 25.83 11.55 2.91
N TRP A 14 25.07 12.64 2.91
CA TRP A 14 24.32 13.13 1.76
C TRP A 14 25.21 13.63 0.63
N LYS A 15 26.30 14.30 0.92
CA LYS A 15 27.32 14.61 -0.11
C LYS A 15 27.90 13.36 -0.76
N LYS A 16 27.93 12.23 -0.04
CA LYS A 16 28.35 10.93 -0.57
C LYS A 16 27.19 10.16 -1.22
N SER A 17 25.95 10.37 -0.85
CA SER A 17 24.78 9.68 -1.42
C SER A 17 24.54 10.10 -2.87
N LYS A 18 24.80 11.35 -3.26
CA LYS A 18 24.80 11.78 -4.66
C LYS A 18 25.69 10.91 -5.56
N ILE A 19 26.77 10.34 -4.99
CA ILE A 19 27.65 9.37 -5.64
C ILE A 19 27.03 7.95 -5.65
N PHE A 20 26.06 7.67 -4.75
CA PHE A 20 25.47 6.35 -4.56
C PHE A 20 24.54 5.93 -5.67
N PHE A 21 23.59 6.80 -6.02
CA PHE A 21 22.57 6.45 -7.00
C PHE A 21 23.14 6.49 -8.44
N ASN A 22 24.25 7.22 -8.64
CA ASN A 22 24.96 7.28 -9.93
C ASN A 22 26.01 6.20 -10.10
N ASN A 23 26.30 5.35 -9.11
CA ASN A 23 27.34 4.33 -9.16
C ASN A 23 26.94 3.05 -8.42
N SER A 24 26.28 2.13 -9.12
CA SER A 24 25.85 0.83 -8.60
C SER A 24 26.95 0.02 -7.87
N ASN A 25 28.20 0.14 -8.31
CA ASN A 25 29.36 -0.57 -7.70
C ASN A 25 29.78 -0.05 -6.32
N LYS A 26 29.33 1.15 -5.90
CA LYS A 26 29.64 1.70 -4.57
C LYS A 26 28.51 1.48 -3.56
N ILE A 27 27.30 1.14 -4.02
CA ILE A 27 26.13 0.91 -3.18
C ILE A 27 26.38 -0.29 -2.25
N SER A 28 26.98 -1.38 -2.72
CA SER A 28 27.20 -2.60 -1.94
C SER A 28 27.89 -2.35 -0.61
N ASN A 29 28.87 -1.46 -0.55
CA ASN A 29 29.63 -1.13 0.68
C ASN A 29 28.79 -0.38 1.73
N TYR A 30 27.64 0.16 1.35
CA TYR A 30 26.80 0.95 2.22
C TYR A 30 25.45 0.29 2.53
N ILE A 31 25.01 -0.69 1.73
CA ILE A 31 23.76 -1.43 1.97
C ILE A 31 23.74 -2.00 3.39
N SER A 32 24.84 -2.61 3.84
CA SER A 32 24.97 -3.13 5.20
C SER A 32 24.74 -2.05 6.26
N LYS A 33 25.30 -0.85 6.08
CA LYS A 33 25.13 0.27 7.02
C LYS A 33 23.70 0.85 6.99
N ILE A 34 23.08 0.90 5.81
CA ILE A 34 21.69 1.35 5.66
C ILE A 34 20.76 0.34 6.33
N ASN A 35 20.95 -0.95 6.10
CA ASN A 35 20.18 -2.01 6.74
C ASN A 35 20.30 -1.95 8.27
N GLN A 36 21.52 -1.78 8.80
CA GLN A 36 21.76 -1.61 10.23
C GLN A 36 21.01 -0.39 10.80
N ARG A 37 21.03 0.75 10.10
CA ARG A 37 20.32 1.97 10.52
C ARG A 37 18.82 1.85 10.41
N ALA A 38 18.30 1.25 9.33
CA ALA A 38 16.88 1.01 9.14
C ALA A 38 16.27 0.09 10.22
N SER A 39 17.07 -0.85 10.75
CA SER A 39 16.67 -1.78 11.82
C SER A 39 17.03 -1.30 13.23
N ASN A 40 17.67 -0.13 13.38
CA ASN A 40 18.11 0.37 14.67
C ASN A 40 16.94 0.82 15.55
N LYS A 41 16.69 0.07 16.63
CA LYS A 41 15.60 0.34 17.57
C LYS A 41 15.77 1.67 18.33
N GLU A 42 17.00 2.07 18.64
CA GLU A 42 17.28 3.33 19.35
C GLU A 42 17.02 4.54 18.43
N ALA A 43 17.42 4.47 17.17
CA ALA A 43 17.10 5.50 16.19
C ALA A 43 15.58 5.67 16.03
N ASN A 44 14.83 4.57 15.96
CA ASN A 44 13.36 4.61 15.89
C ASN A 44 12.72 5.25 17.12
N LYS A 45 13.24 4.99 18.34
CA LYS A 45 12.72 5.59 19.59
C LYS A 45 12.90 7.11 19.66
N ILE A 46 13.92 7.65 19.03
CA ILE A 46 14.18 9.10 18.96
C ILE A 46 13.63 9.74 17.67
N GLY A 47 12.78 9.02 16.94
CA GLY A 47 12.07 9.54 15.77
C GLY A 47 12.86 9.54 14.46
N ILE A 48 14.06 8.95 14.41
CA ILE A 48 14.86 8.84 13.19
C ILE A 48 14.39 7.60 12.41
N THR A 49 13.33 7.75 11.62
CA THR A 49 12.68 6.64 10.90
C THR A 49 13.00 6.58 9.41
N PHE A 50 13.49 7.66 8.83
CA PHE A 50 13.70 7.85 7.39
C PHE A 50 14.66 6.83 6.74
N TRP A 51 15.49 6.12 7.51
CA TRP A 51 16.35 5.06 6.98
C TRP A 51 15.58 3.87 6.39
N LYS A 52 14.37 3.63 6.88
CA LYS A 52 13.47 2.61 6.32
C LYS A 52 13.01 3.00 4.92
N ASP A 53 12.69 4.27 4.75
CA ASP A 53 12.25 4.82 3.46
C ASP A 53 13.40 4.80 2.44
N ILE A 54 14.60 5.19 2.85
CA ILE A 54 15.81 5.08 2.02
C ILE A 54 16.05 3.62 1.60
N LYS A 55 15.90 2.67 2.53
CA LYS A 55 16.06 1.25 2.24
C LYS A 55 15.08 0.78 1.17
N ILE A 56 13.80 1.17 1.27
CA ILE A 56 12.77 0.82 0.28
C ILE A 56 13.17 1.31 -1.11
N LEU A 57 13.66 2.56 -1.23
CA LEU A 57 14.09 3.11 -2.51
C LEU A 57 15.29 2.37 -3.10
N ILE A 58 16.24 1.94 -2.27
CA ILE A 58 17.45 1.20 -2.71
C ILE A 58 17.13 -0.24 -3.10
N ASP A 59 16.26 -0.88 -2.35
CA ASP A 59 15.89 -2.28 -2.60
C ASP A 59 14.89 -2.43 -3.77
N PHE A 60 14.35 -1.33 -4.29
CA PHE A 60 13.38 -1.36 -5.38
C PHE A 60 14.01 -1.82 -6.70
N ASP A 61 13.51 -2.93 -7.24
CA ASP A 61 13.99 -3.49 -8.51
C ASP A 61 13.32 -2.81 -9.72
N ARG A 62 14.02 -1.85 -10.33
CA ARG A 62 13.56 -1.15 -11.53
C ARG A 62 13.42 -2.06 -12.77
N GLN A 63 14.11 -3.23 -12.79
CA GLN A 63 14.08 -4.12 -13.95
C GLN A 63 12.70 -4.79 -14.12
N GLU A 64 11.93 -4.92 -13.05
CA GLU A 64 10.59 -5.47 -13.10
C GLU A 64 9.64 -4.62 -13.97
N ILE A 65 9.84 -3.31 -14.03
CA ILE A 65 9.04 -2.40 -14.85
C ILE A 65 9.12 -2.79 -16.34
N SER A 66 10.26 -3.23 -16.81
CA SER A 66 10.44 -3.62 -18.22
C SER A 66 9.58 -4.82 -18.63
N LYS A 67 9.14 -5.65 -17.66
CA LYS A 67 8.35 -6.87 -17.88
C LYS A 67 6.84 -6.60 -17.98
N LEU A 68 6.38 -5.39 -17.66
CA LEU A 68 4.97 -5.04 -17.73
C LEU A 68 4.49 -5.04 -19.18
N SER A 69 3.37 -5.71 -19.45
CA SER A 69 2.86 -6.04 -20.79
C SER A 69 1.39 -5.70 -21.03
N SER A 70 0.71 -5.13 -20.02
CA SER A 70 -0.69 -4.70 -20.09
C SER A 70 -0.96 -3.58 -19.09
N ILE A 71 -2.12 -2.93 -19.19
CA ILE A 71 -2.56 -1.96 -18.19
C ILE A 71 -2.80 -2.64 -16.83
N ASP A 72 -3.33 -3.86 -16.80
CA ASP A 72 -3.55 -4.63 -15.59
C ASP A 72 -2.23 -4.98 -14.89
N ASP A 73 -1.18 -5.33 -15.65
CA ASP A 73 0.16 -5.51 -15.07
C ASP A 73 0.66 -4.21 -14.41
N CYS A 74 0.45 -3.06 -15.06
CA CYS A 74 0.84 -1.77 -14.50
C CYS A 74 0.06 -1.45 -13.21
N ILE A 75 -1.26 -1.69 -13.20
CA ILE A 75 -2.11 -1.47 -12.03
C ILE A 75 -1.67 -2.38 -10.88
N ASN A 76 -1.52 -3.67 -11.12
CA ASN A 76 -1.08 -4.64 -10.12
C ASN A 76 0.32 -4.29 -9.57
N PHE A 77 1.25 -3.93 -10.45
CA PHE A 77 2.59 -3.49 -10.04
C PHE A 77 2.54 -2.24 -9.15
N TYR A 78 1.67 -1.29 -9.47
CA TYR A 78 1.48 -0.09 -8.65
C TYR A 78 0.96 -0.46 -7.25
N VAL A 79 -0.13 -1.21 -7.14
CA VAL A 79 -0.78 -1.53 -5.87
C VAL A 79 -0.01 -2.55 -5.01
N GLU A 80 0.90 -3.33 -5.60
CA GLU A 80 1.73 -4.27 -4.85
C GLU A 80 3.09 -3.69 -4.44
N LYS A 81 3.70 -2.87 -5.28
CA LYS A 81 5.11 -2.48 -5.14
C LYS A 81 5.34 -0.98 -5.22
N LEU A 82 4.88 -0.30 -6.27
CA LEU A 82 5.29 1.06 -6.57
C LEU A 82 4.73 2.08 -5.56
N TYR A 83 3.53 1.87 -5.00
CA TYR A 83 2.99 2.73 -3.95
C TYR A 83 3.91 2.87 -2.73
N LYS A 84 4.77 1.86 -2.46
CA LYS A 84 5.75 1.92 -1.35
C LYS A 84 6.86 2.93 -1.64
N VAL A 85 7.17 3.12 -2.92
CA VAL A 85 8.08 4.19 -3.37
C VAL A 85 7.43 5.54 -3.12
N ASP A 86 6.15 5.71 -3.51
CA ASP A 86 5.40 6.96 -3.26
C ASP A 86 5.35 7.29 -1.77
N GLN A 87 5.04 6.30 -0.90
CA GLN A 87 5.08 6.45 0.55
C GLN A 87 6.45 6.94 1.06
N SER A 88 7.51 6.29 0.58
CA SER A 88 8.87 6.59 1.02
C SER A 88 9.32 7.96 0.54
N VAL A 89 9.00 8.33 -0.70
CA VAL A 89 9.30 9.65 -1.25
C VAL A 89 8.55 10.74 -0.48
N ARG A 90 7.24 10.56 -0.23
CA ARG A 90 6.46 11.52 0.57
C ARG A 90 6.98 11.65 2.00
N ALA A 91 7.36 10.55 2.64
CA ALA A 91 7.95 10.57 3.98
C ALA A 91 9.28 11.35 4.00
N LEU A 92 10.15 11.13 3.00
CA LEU A 92 11.42 11.84 2.86
C LEU A 92 11.23 13.31 2.53
N TYR A 93 10.26 13.66 1.70
CA TYR A 93 9.90 15.07 1.46
C TYR A 93 9.43 15.74 2.75
N THR A 94 8.60 15.07 3.54
CA THR A 94 8.12 15.61 4.82
C THR A 94 9.26 15.83 5.81
N GLU A 95 10.19 14.88 5.90
CA GLU A 95 11.34 14.92 6.83
C GLU A 95 12.33 16.02 6.47
N PHE A 96 12.61 16.21 5.17
CA PHE A 96 13.65 17.10 4.68
C PHE A 96 13.10 18.34 3.97
N ILE A 97 11.87 18.74 4.21
CA ILE A 97 11.18 19.81 3.48
C ILE A 97 11.92 21.15 3.48
N ASP A 98 12.72 21.41 4.52
CA ASP A 98 13.50 22.62 4.67
C ASP A 98 14.95 22.49 4.11
N ASP A 99 15.31 21.34 3.52
CA ASP A 99 16.65 21.07 2.94
C ASP A 99 16.57 20.76 1.45
N GLU A 100 16.54 21.81 0.62
CA GLU A 100 16.43 21.69 -0.84
C GLU A 100 17.54 20.83 -1.46
N SER A 101 18.74 20.81 -0.87
CA SER A 101 19.87 20.03 -1.38
C SER A 101 19.65 18.52 -1.26
N VAL A 102 18.88 18.10 -0.27
CA VAL A 102 18.48 16.72 -0.05
C VAL A 102 17.27 16.38 -0.91
N LEU A 103 16.25 17.26 -0.90
CA LEU A 103 15.01 17.05 -1.64
C LEU A 103 15.25 16.95 -3.16
N SER A 104 16.05 17.82 -3.75
CA SER A 104 16.35 17.79 -5.18
C SER A 104 16.90 16.43 -5.64
N PHE A 105 17.66 15.76 -4.79
CA PHE A 105 18.20 14.44 -5.05
C PHE A 105 17.12 13.34 -5.08
N TYR A 106 16.21 13.32 -4.11
CA TYR A 106 15.09 12.36 -4.10
C TYR A 106 14.13 12.60 -5.25
N GLN A 107 13.93 13.86 -5.59
CA GLN A 107 13.08 14.25 -6.71
C GLN A 107 13.66 13.75 -8.05
N GLU A 108 14.97 13.92 -8.28
CA GLU A 108 15.63 13.41 -9.48
C GLU A 108 15.50 11.87 -9.58
N TYR A 109 15.78 11.17 -8.47
CA TYR A 109 15.59 9.71 -8.39
C TYR A 109 14.15 9.29 -8.70
N TYR A 110 13.18 9.95 -8.06
CA TYR A 110 11.76 9.65 -8.23
C TYR A 110 11.29 9.94 -9.65
N LYS A 111 11.68 11.08 -10.21
CA LYS A 111 11.38 11.46 -11.58
C LYS A 111 11.90 10.42 -12.59
N GLU A 112 13.15 9.98 -12.45
CA GLU A 112 13.73 8.94 -13.32
C GLU A 112 12.94 7.63 -13.22
N LEU A 113 12.64 7.18 -12.00
CA LEU A 113 11.89 5.96 -11.77
C LEU A 113 10.47 6.04 -12.33
N MET A 114 9.80 7.15 -12.05
CA MET A 114 8.43 7.36 -12.54
C MET A 114 8.38 7.46 -14.06
N ASN A 115 9.34 8.10 -14.72
CA ASN A 115 9.38 8.12 -16.18
C ASN A 115 9.45 6.70 -16.78
N LEU A 116 10.27 5.81 -16.23
CA LEU A 116 10.32 4.41 -16.68
C LEU A 116 8.97 3.69 -16.53
N PHE A 117 8.27 3.93 -15.43
CA PHE A 117 6.97 3.32 -15.20
C PHE A 117 5.88 3.95 -16.07
N LEU A 118 5.87 5.28 -16.19
CA LEU A 118 4.90 6.03 -16.99
C LEU A 118 5.01 5.73 -18.49
N ASP A 119 6.19 5.42 -19.00
CA ASP A 119 6.36 4.94 -20.38
C ASP A 119 5.53 3.66 -20.61
N LYS A 120 5.53 2.72 -19.65
CA LYS A 120 4.70 1.51 -19.72
C LYS A 120 3.23 1.80 -19.50
N TRP A 121 2.91 2.64 -18.51
CA TRP A 121 1.54 3.06 -18.22
C TRP A 121 0.87 3.68 -19.44
N PHE A 122 1.52 4.62 -20.11
CA PHE A 122 0.96 5.29 -21.29
C PHE A 122 1.01 4.44 -22.55
N GLN A 123 1.90 3.45 -22.64
CA GLN A 123 1.89 2.46 -23.69
C GLN A 123 0.59 1.66 -23.74
N TYR A 124 0.01 1.36 -22.59
CA TYR A 124 -1.21 0.54 -22.45
C TYR A 124 -2.44 1.32 -21.99
N PHE A 125 -2.35 2.64 -21.89
CA PHE A 125 -3.41 3.49 -21.29
C PHE A 125 -4.74 3.41 -22.05
N GLU A 126 -4.78 3.09 -23.31
CA GLU A 126 -6.02 2.89 -24.09
C GLU A 126 -6.88 1.73 -23.54
N GLU A 127 -6.28 0.78 -22.84
CA GLU A 127 -6.97 -0.33 -22.19
C GLU A 127 -7.62 0.08 -20.85
N TYR A 128 -7.28 1.26 -20.31
CA TYR A 128 -7.78 1.74 -19.02
C TYR A 128 -9.29 1.93 -19.01
N LYS A 129 -9.96 1.34 -18.01
CA LYS A 129 -11.40 1.46 -17.80
C LYS A 129 -11.71 1.77 -16.36
N GLN A 130 -12.42 2.89 -16.14
CA GLN A 130 -12.88 3.26 -14.82
C GLN A 130 -13.97 2.30 -14.29
N ASN A 131 -14.05 2.15 -12.97
CA ASN A 131 -15.09 1.37 -12.28
C ASN A 131 -15.67 2.11 -11.06
N GLN A 132 -15.59 3.44 -11.05
CA GLN A 132 -15.97 4.30 -9.95
C GLN A 132 -17.48 4.58 -9.88
N THR A 133 -18.18 4.47 -11.02
CA THR A 133 -19.58 4.88 -11.17
C THR A 133 -20.51 4.16 -10.19
N ALA A 134 -21.36 4.91 -9.49
CA ALA A 134 -22.34 4.43 -8.52
C ALA A 134 -21.77 3.58 -7.37
N LYS A 135 -20.52 3.81 -6.99
CA LYS A 135 -19.82 2.94 -6.02
C LYS A 135 -20.50 2.94 -4.65
N LEU A 136 -21.05 4.07 -4.18
CA LEU A 136 -21.80 4.10 -2.92
C LEU A 136 -23.06 3.22 -2.98
N LYS A 137 -23.81 3.30 -4.08
CA LYS A 137 -24.98 2.46 -4.28
C LYS A 137 -24.62 0.98 -4.27
N GLU A 138 -23.57 0.60 -5.01
CA GLU A 138 -23.06 -0.76 -5.05
C GLU A 138 -22.70 -1.29 -3.65
N ILE A 139 -21.99 -0.48 -2.83
CA ILE A 139 -21.62 -0.85 -1.47
C ILE A 139 -22.87 -1.01 -0.61
N ILE A 140 -23.81 -0.08 -0.64
CA ILE A 140 -25.02 -0.10 0.19
C ILE A 140 -25.91 -1.30 -0.18
N GLU A 141 -26.13 -1.55 -1.46
CA GLU A 141 -26.98 -2.66 -1.93
C GLU A 141 -26.35 -4.04 -1.69
N SER A 142 -25.03 -4.15 -1.73
CA SER A 142 -24.31 -5.41 -1.52
C SER A 142 -24.13 -5.78 -0.03
N ASN A 143 -24.49 -4.88 0.90
CA ASN A 143 -24.36 -5.11 2.34
C ASN A 143 -25.73 -4.98 3.04
N SER A 144 -26.13 -6.04 3.74
CA SER A 144 -27.35 -6.07 4.55
C SER A 144 -27.14 -5.67 6.01
N GLU A 145 -25.89 -5.54 6.44
CA GLU A 145 -25.49 -5.21 7.79
C GLU A 145 -25.17 -3.73 7.92
N LYS A 146 -25.18 -3.23 9.16
CA LYS A 146 -24.81 -1.86 9.49
C LYS A 146 -23.44 -1.49 8.94
N THR A 147 -23.41 -0.59 7.97
CA THR A 147 -22.24 -0.26 7.16
C THR A 147 -21.94 1.23 7.17
N ALA A 148 -20.70 1.62 7.42
CA ALA A 148 -20.21 2.99 7.24
C ALA A 148 -19.30 3.08 6.03
N ILE A 149 -19.34 4.21 5.32
CA ILE A 149 -18.53 4.47 4.12
C ILE A 149 -17.90 5.84 4.28
N ILE A 150 -16.60 5.88 4.39
CA ILE A 150 -15.82 7.13 4.44
C ILE A 150 -15.43 7.47 3.00
N VAL A 151 -15.87 8.64 2.55
CA VAL A 151 -15.56 9.20 1.24
C VAL A 151 -14.53 10.31 1.42
N GLY A 152 -13.29 10.03 1.08
CA GLY A 152 -12.20 11.00 1.12
C GLY A 152 -12.19 11.91 -0.12
N ASP A 153 -11.50 13.03 -0.03
CA ASP A 153 -11.18 13.94 -1.11
C ASP A 153 -9.65 13.98 -1.26
N GLY A 154 -9.13 13.42 -2.36
CA GLY A 154 -7.70 13.34 -2.61
C GLY A 154 -6.91 12.33 -1.77
N VAL A 155 -7.55 11.26 -1.25
CA VAL A 155 -6.84 10.21 -0.49
C VAL A 155 -6.16 9.23 -1.44
N THR A 156 -4.85 9.36 -1.63
CA THR A 156 -4.10 8.44 -2.50
C THR A 156 -4.10 7.00 -1.98
N TYR A 157 -3.86 6.04 -2.89
CA TYR A 157 -3.71 4.64 -2.51
C TYR A 157 -2.60 4.45 -1.45
N GLU A 158 -1.47 5.16 -1.58
CA GLU A 158 -0.35 5.04 -0.63
C GLU A 158 -0.69 5.58 0.77
N ILE A 159 -1.47 6.68 0.88
CA ILE A 159 -1.96 7.20 2.17
C ILE A 159 -2.87 6.18 2.83
N SER A 160 -3.79 5.59 2.07
CA SER A 160 -4.72 4.60 2.58
C SER A 160 -4.01 3.36 3.16
N GLN A 161 -2.87 2.97 2.58
CA GLN A 161 -2.05 1.86 3.10
C GLN A 161 -1.38 2.21 4.44
N ASN A 162 -1.10 3.50 4.71
CA ASN A 162 -0.66 3.93 6.04
C ASN A 162 -1.81 3.92 7.04
N ILE A 163 -3.00 4.38 6.64
CA ILE A 163 -4.23 4.29 7.46
C ILE A 163 -4.47 2.82 7.86
N ALA A 164 -4.39 1.90 6.90
CA ALA A 164 -4.57 0.46 7.15
C ALA A 164 -3.57 -0.11 8.18
N LYS A 165 -2.35 0.42 8.23
CA LYS A 165 -1.34 0.03 9.23
C LYS A 165 -1.59 0.62 10.62
N LEU A 166 -2.31 1.73 10.70
CA LEU A 166 -2.61 2.43 11.96
C LEU A 166 -3.84 1.84 12.67
N VAL A 167 -4.83 1.36 11.91
CA VAL A 167 -6.00 0.69 12.47
C VAL A 167 -5.59 -0.59 13.19
N SER A 168 -6.17 -0.85 14.35
CA SER A 168 -5.87 -2.02 15.19
C SER A 168 -6.00 -3.34 14.42
N ASN A 169 -5.05 -4.25 14.65
CA ASN A 169 -5.03 -5.58 14.03
C ASN A 169 -6.17 -6.51 14.50
N GLU A 170 -6.98 -6.08 15.46
CA GLU A 170 -8.21 -6.81 15.85
C GLU A 170 -9.30 -6.73 14.78
N PHE A 171 -9.26 -5.71 13.92
CA PHE A 171 -10.16 -5.55 12.78
C PHE A 171 -9.53 -6.11 11.51
N LYS A 172 -10.30 -6.90 10.77
CA LYS A 172 -9.85 -7.44 9.48
C LYS A 172 -9.98 -6.36 8.40
N CYS A 173 -8.89 -6.07 7.71
CA CYS A 173 -8.89 -5.17 6.56
C CYS A 173 -8.81 -5.98 5.25
N LYS A 174 -9.78 -5.79 4.37
CA LYS A 174 -9.71 -6.19 2.96
C LYS A 174 -9.23 -4.98 2.17
N ASN A 175 -8.17 -5.18 1.38
CA ASN A 175 -7.52 -4.13 0.60
C ASN A 175 -7.74 -4.39 -0.90
N ASP A 176 -8.33 -3.41 -1.59
CA ASP A 176 -8.61 -3.42 -3.01
C ASP A 176 -8.47 -1.99 -3.55
N TYR A 177 -8.79 -1.75 -4.82
CA TYR A 177 -8.68 -0.43 -5.45
C TYR A 177 -9.89 -0.11 -6.34
N ILE A 178 -10.07 1.20 -6.59
CA ILE A 178 -11.01 1.73 -7.58
C ILE A 178 -10.19 2.45 -8.66
N LEU A 179 -10.59 2.27 -9.90
CA LEU A 179 -10.09 3.01 -11.05
C LEU A 179 -11.04 4.17 -11.34
N VAL A 180 -10.56 5.41 -11.19
CA VAL A 180 -11.41 6.60 -11.25
C VAL A 180 -11.51 7.17 -12.67
N ASP A 181 -12.54 7.99 -12.92
CA ASP A 181 -12.74 8.63 -14.23
C ASP A 181 -11.74 9.77 -14.48
N THR A 182 -11.60 10.16 -15.72
CA THR A 182 -10.66 11.19 -16.20
C THR A 182 -11.39 12.40 -16.78
N PRO A 183 -10.94 13.61 -16.48
CA PRO A 183 -9.84 14.01 -15.60
C PRO A 183 -10.11 13.69 -14.12
N SER A 184 -9.05 13.48 -13.33
CA SER A 184 -9.10 13.19 -11.90
C SER A 184 -9.41 14.44 -11.08
N ILE A 185 -10.64 14.95 -11.19
CA ILE A 185 -11.10 16.18 -10.54
C ILE A 185 -12.32 15.91 -9.63
N THR A 186 -12.36 16.58 -8.50
CA THR A 186 -13.38 16.39 -7.47
C THR A 186 -14.82 16.50 -8.01
N GLU A 187 -15.16 17.52 -8.78
CA GLU A 187 -16.53 17.73 -9.28
C GLU A 187 -17.06 16.52 -10.06
N ASN A 188 -16.23 15.98 -10.97
CA ASN A 188 -16.58 14.83 -11.78
C ASN A 188 -16.60 13.53 -10.96
N ASN A 189 -15.50 13.27 -10.27
CA ASN A 189 -15.27 11.97 -9.65
C ASN A 189 -16.09 11.75 -8.37
N MET A 190 -16.33 12.81 -7.60
CA MET A 190 -17.31 12.74 -6.51
C MET A 190 -18.71 12.45 -7.06
N SER A 191 -19.10 13.08 -8.17
CA SER A 191 -20.41 12.77 -8.79
C SER A 191 -20.47 11.31 -9.23
N GLN A 192 -19.42 10.77 -9.85
CA GLN A 192 -19.36 9.37 -10.24
C GLN A 192 -19.55 8.40 -9.07
N ILE A 193 -19.00 8.70 -7.89
CA ILE A 193 -19.17 7.87 -6.69
C ILE A 193 -20.63 7.81 -6.23
N TYR A 194 -21.33 8.94 -6.23
CA TYR A 194 -22.70 9.07 -5.71
C TYR A 194 -23.79 8.74 -6.72
N VAL A 195 -23.53 8.90 -8.03
CA VAL A 195 -24.56 9.02 -9.06
C VAL A 195 -24.46 7.86 -10.05
N SER A 196 -25.60 7.23 -10.31
CA SER A 196 -25.69 6.05 -11.20
C SER A 196 -25.96 6.38 -12.67
N ASN A 197 -26.47 7.58 -12.97
CA ASN A 197 -26.94 7.97 -14.31
C ASN A 197 -26.01 8.90 -15.09
N GLY A 198 -24.78 9.12 -14.57
CA GLY A 198 -23.76 9.96 -15.23
C GLY A 198 -23.99 11.48 -15.09
N THR A 199 -24.98 11.92 -14.30
CA THR A 199 -25.17 13.34 -14.02
C THR A 199 -24.04 13.86 -13.13
N ILE A 200 -23.48 15.02 -13.47
CA ILE A 200 -22.48 15.70 -12.66
C ILE A 200 -23.14 16.78 -11.83
N PHE A 201 -23.16 16.58 -10.51
CA PHE A 201 -23.65 17.56 -9.55
C PHE A 201 -22.50 18.36 -8.95
N LYS A 202 -22.71 19.67 -8.81
CA LYS A 202 -21.66 20.57 -8.30
C LYS A 202 -21.50 20.54 -6.79
N THR A 203 -22.59 20.26 -6.08
CA THR A 203 -22.62 20.35 -4.62
C THR A 203 -22.79 18.97 -3.97
N LEU A 204 -22.21 18.82 -2.77
CA LEU A 204 -22.38 17.61 -1.96
C LEU A 204 -23.87 17.32 -1.67
N SER A 205 -24.62 18.36 -1.31
CA SER A 205 -26.06 18.21 -0.99
C SER A 205 -26.91 17.68 -2.17
N GLU A 206 -26.55 18.03 -3.42
CA GLU A 206 -27.24 17.48 -4.60
C GLU A 206 -26.92 16.00 -4.78
N ARG A 207 -25.65 15.60 -4.59
CA ARG A 207 -25.19 14.20 -4.68
C ARG A 207 -25.85 13.34 -3.60
N GLU A 208 -25.88 13.81 -2.35
CA GLU A 208 -26.52 13.12 -1.23
C GLU A 208 -28.01 12.93 -1.45
N LYS A 209 -28.73 14.00 -1.91
CA LYS A 209 -30.14 13.93 -2.24
C LYS A 209 -30.42 12.93 -3.37
N PHE A 210 -29.57 12.88 -4.39
CA PHE A 210 -29.70 11.92 -5.47
C PHE A 210 -29.58 10.49 -4.94
N LEU A 211 -28.53 10.19 -4.18
CA LEU A 211 -28.32 8.87 -3.60
C LEU A 211 -29.46 8.45 -2.67
N ALA A 212 -29.91 9.35 -1.78
CA ALA A 212 -31.02 9.10 -0.87
C ALA A 212 -32.35 8.84 -1.62
N ASN A 213 -32.58 9.50 -2.76
CA ASN A 213 -33.77 9.25 -3.58
C ASN A 213 -33.70 7.90 -4.30
N GLU A 214 -32.52 7.51 -4.80
CA GLU A 214 -32.34 6.20 -5.42
C GLU A 214 -32.49 5.03 -4.43
N LEU A 215 -32.11 5.24 -3.18
CA LEU A 215 -32.12 4.24 -2.10
C LEU A 215 -33.14 4.64 -1.00
N ASN A 216 -34.33 5.06 -1.41
CA ASN A 216 -35.35 5.60 -0.51
C ASN A 216 -35.93 4.58 0.50
N ASP A 217 -35.67 3.31 0.31
CA ASP A 217 -35.98 2.22 1.24
C ASP A 217 -34.92 2.00 2.31
N LYS A 218 -33.77 2.71 2.24
CA LYS A 218 -32.65 2.57 3.16
C LYS A 218 -32.57 3.75 4.12
N ASN A 219 -32.20 3.49 5.37
CA ASN A 219 -31.91 4.50 6.38
C ASN A 219 -30.45 4.96 6.24
N ILE A 220 -30.19 5.99 5.43
CA ILE A 220 -28.88 6.51 5.13
C ILE A 220 -28.66 7.84 5.86
N GLY A 221 -27.59 7.93 6.66
CA GLY A 221 -27.09 9.16 7.25
C GLY A 221 -25.93 9.75 6.47
N PHE A 222 -25.87 11.08 6.40
CA PHE A 222 -24.77 11.82 5.78
C PHE A 222 -24.18 12.77 6.82
N VAL A 223 -22.87 12.63 7.11
CA VAL A 223 -22.18 13.45 8.09
C VAL A 223 -20.74 13.77 7.62
N TYR A 224 -20.12 14.79 8.19
CA TYR A 224 -18.68 14.94 8.07
C TYR A 224 -17.98 13.94 9.00
N LEU A 225 -16.83 13.42 8.57
CA LEU A 225 -16.08 12.42 9.35
C LEU A 225 -15.70 12.97 10.73
N ASP A 226 -15.37 14.25 10.84
CA ASP A 226 -15.03 14.88 12.11
C ASP A 226 -16.18 14.91 13.11
N ASP A 227 -17.42 15.01 12.61
CA ASP A 227 -18.65 15.04 13.42
C ASP A 227 -19.07 13.64 13.92
N VAL A 228 -18.47 12.58 13.40
CA VAL A 228 -18.74 11.21 13.85
C VAL A 228 -18.35 11.05 15.31
N ASN A 229 -19.30 10.58 16.13
CA ASN A 229 -19.15 10.34 17.56
C ASN A 229 -19.87 9.04 17.99
N GLU A 230 -19.89 8.74 19.28
CA GLU A 230 -20.52 7.53 19.84
C GLU A 230 -22.04 7.49 19.62
N ASP A 231 -22.72 8.64 19.48
CA ASP A 231 -24.16 8.75 19.27
C ASP A 231 -24.55 8.64 17.78
N THR A 232 -23.58 8.58 16.86
CA THR A 232 -23.84 8.47 15.42
C THR A 232 -24.38 7.09 15.07
N GLN A 233 -25.69 6.97 14.78
CA GLN A 233 -26.39 5.71 14.59
C GLN A 233 -27.29 5.72 13.35
N TYR A 234 -26.84 5.09 12.26
CA TYR A 234 -27.58 4.86 11.03
C TYR A 234 -27.36 3.43 10.56
N ASP A 235 -28.25 2.87 9.73
CA ASP A 235 -28.01 1.55 9.13
C ASP A 235 -26.90 1.63 8.09
N TYR A 236 -26.94 2.69 7.29
CA TYR A 236 -25.89 3.06 6.36
C TYR A 236 -25.41 4.48 6.65
N LEU A 237 -24.14 4.69 6.81
CA LEU A 237 -23.56 5.99 7.11
C LEU A 237 -22.54 6.36 6.05
N VAL A 238 -22.73 7.51 5.40
CA VAL A 238 -21.77 8.09 4.47
C VAL A 238 -21.07 9.27 5.15
N CYS A 239 -19.77 9.17 5.35
CA CYS A 239 -18.93 10.18 6.00
C CYS A 239 -18.05 10.88 4.97
N GLN A 240 -18.21 12.20 4.80
CA GLN A 240 -17.35 13.00 3.92
C GLN A 240 -16.13 13.52 4.67
N TYR A 241 -14.94 13.47 4.05
CA TYR A 241 -13.71 14.06 4.56
C TYR A 241 -12.98 14.83 3.47
N LYS A 242 -12.71 16.13 3.68
CA LYS A 242 -12.16 17.04 2.66
C LYS A 242 -10.76 17.55 2.94
N ASP A 243 -10.21 17.32 4.11
CA ASP A 243 -9.04 18.06 4.60
C ASP A 243 -7.76 17.83 3.79
N ILE A 244 -7.59 16.71 3.08
CA ILE A 244 -6.35 16.43 2.36
C ILE A 244 -6.19 17.39 1.17
N ASP A 245 -7.21 17.50 0.33
CA ASP A 245 -7.17 18.39 -0.84
C ASP A 245 -7.17 19.86 -0.41
N GLU A 246 -8.04 20.24 0.54
CA GLU A 246 -8.14 21.59 1.08
C GLU A 246 -6.87 22.07 1.80
N LEU A 247 -6.14 21.18 2.49
CA LEU A 247 -4.84 21.47 3.09
C LEU A 247 -3.78 21.74 2.02
N GLY A 248 -3.82 20.97 0.91
CA GLY A 248 -2.93 21.19 -0.22
C GLY A 248 -3.07 22.56 -0.82
N ASP A 249 -4.29 22.95 -1.11
CA ASP A 249 -4.62 24.26 -1.68
C ASP A 249 -4.18 25.44 -0.79
N LYS A 250 -4.34 25.30 0.53
CA LYS A 250 -4.03 26.36 1.49
C LYS A 250 -2.57 26.42 1.91
N MET A 251 -1.89 25.28 2.02
CA MET A 251 -0.59 25.16 2.69
C MET A 251 0.56 24.73 1.78
N ASN A 252 0.29 24.39 0.54
CA ASN A 252 1.29 23.93 -0.44
C ASN A 252 2.16 22.78 0.11
N ASN A 253 3.47 22.81 -0.10
CA ASN A 253 4.42 21.80 0.42
C ASN A 253 4.26 21.51 1.92
N LYS A 254 3.85 22.51 2.72
CA LYS A 254 3.69 22.33 4.17
C LYS A 254 2.52 21.40 4.51
N ALA A 255 1.57 21.22 3.62
CA ALA A 255 0.45 20.28 3.77
C ALA A 255 0.93 18.86 4.05
N LEU A 256 2.07 18.44 3.46
CA LEU A 256 2.64 17.11 3.65
C LEU A 256 2.91 16.76 5.13
N LYS A 257 3.22 17.77 5.97
CA LYS A 257 3.42 17.58 7.42
C LYS A 257 2.14 17.18 8.15
N TYR A 258 0.97 17.56 7.62
CA TYR A 258 -0.33 17.31 8.24
C TYR A 258 -0.96 15.98 7.81
N PHE A 259 -0.48 15.36 6.75
CA PHE A 259 -1.03 14.07 6.31
C PHE A 259 -0.93 12.97 7.35
N LYS A 260 0.11 12.97 8.19
CA LYS A 260 0.22 12.02 9.30
C LYS A 260 -0.89 12.18 10.34
N GLU A 261 -1.36 13.40 10.58
CA GLU A 261 -2.49 13.65 11.49
C GLU A 261 -3.81 13.23 10.83
N ALA A 262 -3.99 13.51 9.53
CA ALA A 262 -5.13 13.00 8.77
C ALA A 262 -5.18 11.47 8.79
N GLU A 263 -4.06 10.78 8.53
CA GLU A 263 -3.96 9.32 8.61
C GLU A 263 -4.41 8.78 9.98
N LYS A 264 -4.04 9.43 11.08
CA LYS A 264 -4.47 9.05 12.45
C LYS A 264 -5.95 9.33 12.68
N THR A 265 -6.47 10.45 12.17
CA THR A 265 -7.89 10.79 12.25
C THR A 265 -8.72 9.72 11.55
N PHE A 266 -8.37 9.34 10.34
CA PHE A 266 -9.04 8.24 9.63
C PHE A 266 -9.01 6.95 10.46
N ALA A 267 -7.85 6.54 10.95
CA ALA A 267 -7.70 5.30 11.71
C ALA A 267 -8.57 5.32 12.98
N SER A 268 -8.55 6.41 13.75
CA SER A 268 -9.34 6.54 14.98
C SER A 268 -10.85 6.55 14.71
N LYS A 269 -11.30 7.18 13.63
CA LYS A 269 -12.73 7.20 13.26
C LYS A 269 -13.20 5.86 12.71
N ILE A 270 -12.35 5.12 11.97
CA ILE A 270 -12.64 3.75 11.55
C ILE A 270 -12.84 2.85 12.78
N GLU A 271 -11.93 2.91 13.75
CA GLU A 271 -12.05 2.14 15.00
C GLU A 271 -13.27 2.54 15.80
N LEU A 272 -13.58 3.84 15.91
CA LEU A 272 -14.78 4.33 16.58
C LEU A 272 -16.05 3.75 15.94
N LEU A 273 -16.17 3.80 14.62
CA LEU A 273 -17.32 3.26 13.89
C LEU A 273 -17.49 1.75 14.11
N LEU A 274 -16.40 0.98 14.03
CA LEU A 274 -16.43 -0.47 14.26
C LEU A 274 -16.83 -0.78 15.72
N ASN A 275 -16.34 -0.02 16.68
CA ASN A 275 -16.70 -0.16 18.09
C ASN A 275 -18.15 0.27 18.37
N ASN A 276 -18.69 1.23 17.61
CA ASN A 276 -20.11 1.65 17.65
C ASN A 276 -21.07 0.66 16.97
N GLY A 277 -20.57 -0.52 16.57
CA GLY A 277 -21.38 -1.62 16.07
C GLY A 277 -21.57 -1.65 14.56
N TYR A 278 -20.90 -0.78 13.78
CA TYR A 278 -20.82 -0.96 12.35
C TYR A 278 -20.07 -2.26 12.05
N LYS A 279 -20.65 -3.12 11.21
CA LYS A 279 -20.05 -4.40 10.85
C LYS A 279 -18.96 -4.26 9.81
N LYS A 280 -19.13 -3.26 8.96
CA LYS A 280 -18.17 -2.91 7.91
C LYS A 280 -17.96 -1.40 7.86
N VAL A 281 -16.72 -1.00 7.68
CA VAL A 281 -16.33 0.39 7.43
C VAL A 281 -15.49 0.42 6.17
N PHE A 282 -15.97 1.12 5.14
CA PHE A 282 -15.27 1.31 3.88
C PHE A 282 -14.53 2.64 3.86
N LEU A 283 -13.39 2.67 3.17
CA LEU A 283 -12.70 3.90 2.77
C LEU A 283 -12.55 3.90 1.25
N ILE A 284 -13.15 4.90 0.61
CA ILE A 284 -13.03 5.19 -0.80
C ILE A 284 -12.70 6.68 -0.99
N THR A 285 -12.30 7.09 -2.17
CA THR A 285 -12.03 8.48 -2.52
C THR A 285 -12.38 8.75 -3.98
N ASP A 286 -12.54 10.01 -4.32
CA ASP A 286 -12.83 10.47 -5.67
C ASP A 286 -11.62 10.37 -6.61
N HIS A 287 -10.45 10.83 -6.19
CA HIS A 287 -9.18 10.76 -6.92
C HIS A 287 -8.00 10.73 -5.96
N GLY A 288 -6.80 10.56 -6.51
CA GLY A 288 -5.55 10.79 -5.82
C GLY A 288 -4.81 12.01 -6.38
N PHE A 289 -3.52 12.12 -6.10
CA PHE A 289 -2.67 13.21 -6.56
C PHE A 289 -1.24 12.74 -6.87
N VAL A 290 -0.50 13.55 -7.63
CA VAL A 290 0.95 13.37 -7.84
C VAL A 290 1.73 14.35 -6.97
N LEU A 291 2.88 13.87 -6.44
CA LEU A 291 3.83 14.74 -5.76
C LEU A 291 4.57 15.56 -6.81
N THR A 292 4.30 16.84 -6.86
CA THR A 292 4.99 17.78 -7.77
C THR A 292 6.28 18.33 -7.15
N GLY A 293 6.42 18.20 -5.84
CA GLY A 293 7.63 18.53 -5.10
C GLY A 293 8.14 19.93 -5.40
N HIS A 294 9.45 20.07 -5.63
CA HIS A 294 10.09 21.31 -6.01
C HIS A 294 10.21 21.45 -7.54
N LEU A 295 9.09 21.25 -8.25
CA LEU A 295 9.07 21.51 -9.70
C LEU A 295 9.42 22.96 -9.97
N LYS A 296 10.37 23.16 -10.89
CA LYS A 296 10.81 24.48 -11.33
C LYS A 296 10.03 24.90 -12.56
N GLU A 297 10.12 26.18 -12.91
CA GLU A 297 9.45 26.74 -14.08
C GLU A 297 9.73 25.96 -15.38
N HIS A 298 10.94 25.43 -15.52
CA HIS A 298 11.34 24.63 -16.69
C HIS A 298 10.81 23.18 -16.68
N ASP A 299 10.21 22.71 -15.58
CA ASP A 299 9.58 21.38 -15.52
C ASP A 299 8.14 21.40 -16.05
N LYS A 300 7.62 22.56 -16.46
CA LYS A 300 6.30 22.63 -17.11
C LYS A 300 6.30 21.97 -18.48
N VAL A 301 5.12 21.52 -18.89
CA VAL A 301 4.87 21.14 -20.28
C VAL A 301 4.66 22.44 -21.10
N VAL A 302 5.74 22.94 -21.71
CA VAL A 302 5.75 24.26 -22.37
C VAL A 302 5.62 24.22 -23.89
N ASP A 303 5.95 23.11 -24.53
CA ASP A 303 6.15 23.05 -25.98
C ASP A 303 4.88 22.76 -26.80
N VAL A 304 3.70 22.81 -26.18
CA VAL A 304 2.44 22.58 -26.88
C VAL A 304 1.67 23.86 -27.06
N GLN A 305 1.53 24.28 -28.30
CA GLN A 305 0.68 25.42 -28.67
C GLN A 305 -0.71 24.91 -29.04
N PHE A 306 -1.70 25.39 -28.29
CA PHE A 306 -3.11 25.09 -28.53
C PHE A 306 -3.77 26.23 -29.28
N ASN A 307 -4.59 25.90 -30.26
CA ASN A 307 -5.33 26.88 -31.07
C ASN A 307 -6.79 27.01 -30.59
N GLY A 308 -7.35 28.22 -30.66
CA GLY A 308 -8.74 28.51 -30.33
C GLY A 308 -8.97 28.72 -28.83
N ASP A 309 -10.24 28.58 -28.40
CA ASP A 309 -10.62 28.71 -27.00
C ASP A 309 -10.18 27.52 -26.20
N ILE A 310 -9.41 27.77 -25.14
CA ILE A 310 -8.84 26.76 -24.27
C ILE A 310 -9.17 27.06 -22.80
N LYS A 311 -9.38 26.00 -22.02
CA LYS A 311 -9.39 26.04 -20.55
C LYS A 311 -8.17 25.27 -20.03
N LYS A 312 -7.19 25.98 -19.50
CA LYS A 312 -5.95 25.42 -18.99
C LYS A 312 -6.06 25.21 -17.47
N ALA A 313 -6.01 23.96 -17.05
CA ALA A 313 -5.86 23.54 -15.66
C ALA A 313 -4.38 23.16 -15.37
N GLU A 314 -4.08 22.69 -14.16
CA GLU A 314 -2.73 22.28 -13.81
C GLU A 314 -2.29 21.03 -14.55
N ARG A 315 -3.16 20.01 -14.61
CA ARG A 315 -2.83 18.69 -15.12
C ARG A 315 -3.54 18.33 -16.42
N TYR A 316 -4.43 19.20 -16.93
CA TYR A 316 -5.13 19.00 -18.19
C TYR A 316 -5.40 20.31 -18.91
N ILE A 317 -5.70 20.21 -20.21
CA ILE A 317 -6.15 21.33 -21.06
C ILE A 317 -7.40 20.87 -21.79
N ARG A 318 -8.47 21.70 -21.77
CA ARG A 318 -9.67 21.49 -22.57
C ARG A 318 -9.69 22.43 -23.76
N THR A 319 -10.17 21.93 -24.91
CA THR A 319 -10.30 22.70 -26.15
C THR A 319 -11.65 22.45 -26.82
N VAL A 320 -12.12 23.44 -27.57
CA VAL A 320 -13.33 23.31 -28.41
C VAL A 320 -13.04 22.42 -29.62
N GLN A 321 -11.87 22.62 -30.24
CA GLN A 321 -11.48 21.92 -31.47
C GLN A 321 -10.34 20.94 -31.18
N LYS A 322 -10.34 19.85 -31.95
CA LYS A 322 -9.23 18.91 -31.95
C LYS A 322 -7.92 19.59 -32.31
N GLN A 323 -6.87 19.26 -31.60
CA GLN A 323 -5.53 19.84 -31.81
C GLN A 323 -4.66 18.90 -32.64
N SER A 324 -3.68 19.46 -33.34
CA SER A 324 -2.61 18.74 -34.06
C SER A 324 -1.28 18.90 -33.36
N ASN A 325 -0.32 18.03 -33.62
CA ASN A 325 1.05 18.06 -33.06
C ASN A 325 1.07 17.90 -31.52
N ILE A 326 0.36 16.88 -31.03
CA ILE A 326 0.19 16.60 -29.60
C ILE A 326 0.85 15.25 -29.19
N ASP A 327 1.88 14.80 -29.87
CA ASP A 327 2.48 13.45 -29.73
C ASP A 327 2.88 13.11 -28.29
N ASN A 328 3.20 14.14 -27.49
CA ASN A 328 3.54 14.00 -26.07
C ASN A 328 2.35 14.10 -25.12
N LEU A 329 1.12 14.13 -25.65
CA LEU A 329 -0.10 14.21 -24.86
C LEU A 329 -0.98 12.98 -25.11
N VAL A 330 -1.89 12.72 -24.15
CA VAL A 330 -3.03 11.83 -24.33
C VAL A 330 -4.25 12.70 -24.63
N GLU A 331 -4.92 12.44 -25.75
CA GLU A 331 -6.17 13.07 -26.13
C GLU A 331 -7.36 12.17 -25.72
N LYS A 332 -8.42 12.80 -25.21
CA LYS A 332 -9.71 12.14 -25.00
C LYS A 332 -10.83 13.06 -25.50
N GLU A 333 -11.76 12.51 -26.26
CA GLU A 333 -13.03 13.19 -26.56
C GLU A 333 -13.90 13.15 -25.32
N GLN A 334 -14.22 14.32 -24.79
CA GLN A 334 -15.07 14.47 -23.62
C GLN A 334 -15.71 15.85 -23.61
N VAL A 335 -17.04 15.88 -23.72
CA VAL A 335 -17.81 17.11 -23.72
C VAL A 335 -17.95 17.65 -22.30
N ASP A 336 -17.54 18.93 -22.11
CA ASP A 336 -17.74 19.69 -20.88
C ASP A 336 -18.07 21.14 -21.25
N GLY A 337 -19.36 21.50 -21.22
CA GLY A 337 -19.84 22.78 -21.69
C GLY A 337 -19.57 22.99 -23.18
N VAL A 338 -18.71 23.95 -23.52
CA VAL A 338 -18.32 24.27 -24.91
C VAL A 338 -17.12 23.46 -25.39
N TYR A 339 -16.43 22.77 -24.50
CA TYR A 339 -15.23 22.00 -24.82
C TYR A 339 -15.57 20.57 -25.21
N ASN A 340 -14.93 20.06 -26.25
CA ASN A 340 -15.17 18.71 -26.77
C ASN A 340 -13.97 17.75 -26.55
N TYR A 341 -12.80 18.30 -26.27
CA TYR A 341 -11.56 17.54 -26.12
C TYR A 341 -10.85 17.91 -24.82
N VAL A 342 -10.21 16.93 -24.21
CA VAL A 342 -9.32 17.12 -23.08
C VAL A 342 -7.96 16.47 -23.37
N TYR A 343 -6.89 17.15 -23.01
CA TYR A 343 -5.50 16.75 -23.24
C TYR A 343 -4.76 16.64 -21.93
N PHE A 344 -4.03 15.54 -21.76
CA PHE A 344 -3.25 15.23 -20.55
C PHE A 344 -1.77 15.08 -20.89
N ALA A 345 -0.90 15.49 -19.99
CA ALA A 345 0.53 15.23 -20.12
C ALA A 345 0.85 13.73 -19.90
N LYS A 346 1.73 13.19 -20.74
CA LYS A 346 2.33 11.84 -20.51
C LYS A 346 3.43 11.94 -19.45
N GLY A 347 3.06 12.32 -18.21
CA GLY A 347 4.00 12.51 -17.12
C GLY A 347 3.34 13.11 -15.88
N MET A 348 4.16 13.42 -14.89
CA MET A 348 3.72 14.11 -13.67
C MET A 348 3.83 15.64 -13.78
N ASN A 349 4.38 16.16 -14.86
CA ASN A 349 4.61 17.58 -15.04
C ASN A 349 3.32 18.35 -15.33
N PRO A 350 3.12 19.53 -14.73
CA PRO A 350 1.91 20.33 -14.94
C PRO A 350 2.01 21.19 -16.20
N PHE A 351 0.85 21.67 -16.66
CA PHE A 351 0.76 22.67 -17.74
C PHE A 351 0.85 24.11 -17.24
N LYS A 352 0.50 24.35 -15.98
CA LYS A 352 0.61 25.69 -15.34
C LYS A 352 1.79 25.72 -14.39
N THR A 353 2.24 26.92 -14.06
CA THR A 353 3.11 27.11 -12.89
C THR A 353 2.37 26.66 -11.66
N VAL A 354 2.95 25.69 -10.99
CA VAL A 354 2.37 25.08 -9.80
C VAL A 354 2.74 25.88 -8.55
N GLY A 355 3.60 26.90 -8.69
CA GLY A 355 4.14 27.63 -7.55
C GLY A 355 4.95 26.71 -6.63
N GLU A 356 4.74 26.83 -5.32
CA GLU A 356 5.34 25.95 -4.30
C GLU A 356 4.42 24.78 -3.94
N TYR A 357 3.64 24.23 -4.87
CA TYR A 357 2.72 23.12 -4.57
C TYR A 357 3.49 21.86 -4.18
N GLY A 358 3.00 21.20 -3.14
CA GLY A 358 3.49 19.87 -2.73
C GLY A 358 2.92 18.75 -3.59
N PHE A 359 1.72 18.94 -4.14
CA PHE A 359 1.01 17.97 -4.97
C PHE A 359 -0.01 18.64 -5.91
N SER A 360 -0.46 17.89 -6.92
CA SER A 360 -1.44 18.33 -7.91
C SER A 360 -2.25 17.16 -8.45
N HIS A 361 -3.49 17.40 -8.86
CA HIS A 361 -4.41 16.42 -9.42
C HIS A 361 -5.09 16.95 -10.71
N GLY A 362 -5.90 16.12 -11.36
CA GLY A 362 -6.58 16.43 -12.63
C GLY A 362 -5.95 15.76 -13.84
N GLY A 363 -4.87 15.00 -13.66
CA GLY A 363 -4.19 14.26 -14.72
C GLY A 363 -4.66 12.80 -14.82
N ILE A 364 -3.77 11.99 -15.39
CA ILE A 364 -4.02 10.57 -15.67
C ILE A 364 -2.83 9.70 -15.24
N ALA A 365 -2.04 10.14 -14.27
CA ALA A 365 -1.01 9.31 -13.67
C ALA A 365 -1.63 8.25 -12.75
N PRO A 366 -0.98 7.09 -12.52
CA PRO A 366 -1.52 6.04 -11.67
C PRO A 366 -1.83 6.51 -10.26
N GLN A 367 -1.06 7.44 -9.69
CA GLN A 367 -1.30 8.03 -8.38
C GLN A 367 -2.61 8.84 -8.30
N GLU A 368 -3.07 9.37 -9.45
CA GLU A 368 -4.31 10.11 -9.57
C GLU A 368 -5.50 9.18 -9.82
N LEU A 369 -5.30 8.07 -10.55
CA LEU A 369 -6.35 7.22 -11.07
C LEU A 369 -6.59 5.92 -10.30
N ILE A 370 -5.59 5.41 -9.57
CA ILE A 370 -5.72 4.20 -8.74
C ILE A 370 -5.95 4.63 -7.30
N THR A 371 -7.18 4.48 -6.84
CA THR A 371 -7.62 4.95 -5.52
C THR A 371 -7.99 3.79 -4.60
N PRO A 372 -8.01 3.99 -3.26
CA PRO A 372 -8.32 2.93 -2.32
C PRO A 372 -9.77 2.45 -2.41
N TYR A 373 -9.93 1.13 -2.20
CA TYR A 373 -11.17 0.49 -1.82
C TYR A 373 -10.87 -0.44 -0.64
N LEU A 374 -10.84 0.13 0.57
CA LEU A 374 -10.55 -0.63 1.77
C LEU A 374 -11.83 -0.91 2.54
N CYS A 375 -11.92 -2.10 3.14
CA CYS A 375 -13.04 -2.48 3.99
C CYS A 375 -12.52 -3.13 5.27
N TRP A 376 -12.79 -2.50 6.40
CA TRP A 376 -12.56 -3.09 7.71
C TRP A 376 -13.83 -3.74 8.24
N SER A 377 -13.68 -4.87 8.91
CA SER A 377 -14.79 -5.58 9.52
C SER A 377 -14.45 -6.05 10.94
N ASN A 378 -15.51 -6.10 11.76
CA ASN A 378 -15.46 -6.60 13.13
C ASN A 378 -15.55 -8.15 13.18
N GLU A 379 -15.52 -8.80 12.01
CA GLU A 379 -15.40 -10.25 11.96
C GLU A 379 -14.12 -10.60 12.69
N LYS A 380 -14.27 -11.24 13.86
CA LYS A 380 -13.13 -11.88 14.50
C LYS A 380 -12.40 -12.61 13.41
N THR A 381 -11.18 -12.24 13.16
CA THR A 381 -10.33 -12.93 12.22
C THR A 381 -10.49 -14.41 12.56
N SER A 382 -11.25 -15.14 11.76
CA SER A 382 -11.00 -16.56 11.66
C SER A 382 -9.62 -16.60 11.00
N LEU A 383 -8.59 -16.57 11.82
CA LEU A 383 -7.16 -16.56 11.48
C LEU A 383 -6.77 -17.81 10.67
N ASN A 384 -7.74 -18.45 10.03
CA ASN A 384 -7.72 -19.83 9.59
C ASN A 384 -7.79 -20.06 8.09
N ASN A 385 -7.51 -19.08 7.26
CA ASN A 385 -7.59 -19.34 5.82
C ASN A 385 -6.30 -19.97 5.23
N LEU A 386 -5.15 -19.91 5.90
CA LEU A 386 -3.99 -20.69 5.54
C LEU A 386 -3.87 -21.90 6.46
N ASN A 387 -4.11 -23.08 5.90
CA ASN A 387 -3.82 -24.33 6.57
C ASN A 387 -2.30 -24.57 6.55
N VAL A 388 -1.68 -24.47 7.72
CA VAL A 388 -0.24 -24.67 7.89
C VAL A 388 -0.02 -26.06 8.49
N LYS A 389 0.85 -26.86 7.90
CA LYS A 389 1.15 -28.23 8.36
C LYS A 389 2.58 -28.62 8.14
N ILE A 390 3.08 -29.51 8.98
CA ILE A 390 4.36 -30.17 8.81
C ILE A 390 4.18 -31.31 7.80
N ILE A 391 4.85 -31.23 6.65
CA ILE A 391 4.65 -32.18 5.54
C ILE A 391 5.59 -33.40 5.61
N ASN A 392 6.68 -33.34 6.38
CA ASN A 392 7.66 -34.41 6.47
C ASN A 392 7.65 -35.17 7.82
N LYS A 393 6.49 -35.27 8.47
CA LYS A 393 6.35 -35.94 9.80
C LYS A 393 6.93 -37.34 9.84
N LYS A 394 6.80 -38.12 8.74
CA LYS A 394 7.33 -39.50 8.68
C LYS A 394 8.86 -39.53 8.71
N GLU A 395 9.53 -38.58 8.09
CA GLU A 395 11.00 -38.46 8.09
C GLU A 395 11.52 -38.14 9.51
N LEU A 396 10.72 -37.42 10.31
CA LEU A 396 11.09 -36.92 11.62
C LEU A 396 10.96 -37.99 12.75
N THR A 397 10.28 -39.10 12.50
CA THR A 397 10.11 -40.16 13.51
C THR A 397 11.34 -41.06 13.65
N ASN A 398 12.33 -40.97 12.74
CA ASN A 398 13.53 -41.83 12.74
C ASN A 398 14.72 -41.11 12.10
N VAL A 399 15.20 -40.07 12.75
CA VAL A 399 16.27 -39.20 12.25
C VAL A 399 17.65 -39.80 12.53
N THR A 400 18.50 -39.90 11.50
CA THR A 400 19.89 -40.30 11.64
C THR A 400 20.79 -39.08 11.81
N GLY A 401 21.63 -39.07 12.84
CA GLY A 401 22.50 -37.93 13.16
C GLY A 401 21.91 -36.96 14.16
N ASN A 402 22.53 -35.77 14.31
CA ASN A 402 22.14 -34.77 15.29
C ASN A 402 21.30 -33.64 14.72
N LEU A 403 21.24 -33.50 13.40
CA LEU A 403 20.47 -32.44 12.73
C LEU A 403 19.19 -32.99 12.14
N TYR A 404 18.09 -32.19 12.20
CA TYR A 404 16.84 -32.51 11.54
C TYR A 404 16.21 -31.26 10.94
N GLN A 405 15.50 -31.43 9.84
CA GLN A 405 14.85 -30.34 9.12
C GLN A 405 13.33 -30.53 9.13
N ILE A 406 12.62 -29.49 9.54
CA ILE A 406 11.16 -29.44 9.48
C ILE A 406 10.77 -28.72 8.20
N LYS A 407 9.87 -29.32 7.41
CA LYS A 407 9.28 -28.74 6.20
C LYS A 407 7.83 -28.37 6.51
N ILE A 408 7.50 -27.10 6.40
CA ILE A 408 6.19 -26.53 6.75
C ILE A 408 5.55 -26.01 5.48
N GLU A 409 4.39 -26.51 5.12
CA GLU A 409 3.60 -26.06 3.98
C GLU A 409 2.44 -25.20 4.45
N ALA A 410 2.17 -24.12 3.73
CA ALA A 410 0.98 -23.29 3.89
C ALA A 410 0.13 -23.31 2.62
N LYS A 411 -1.15 -23.65 2.75
CA LYS A 411 -2.12 -23.68 1.66
C LYS A 411 -3.43 -23.03 2.08
N SER A 412 -4.04 -22.23 1.20
CA SER A 412 -5.40 -21.75 1.40
C SER A 412 -6.39 -22.89 1.39
N SER A 413 -7.36 -22.88 2.30
CA SER A 413 -8.46 -23.84 2.35
C SER A 413 -9.62 -23.49 1.40
N SER A 414 -9.60 -22.32 0.80
CA SER A 414 -10.60 -21.82 -0.15
C SER A 414 -9.91 -21.19 -1.37
N ASN A 415 -10.61 -21.07 -2.49
CA ASN A 415 -10.16 -20.29 -3.67
C ASN A 415 -10.12 -18.78 -3.38
N ASP A 416 -10.07 -18.38 -2.12
CA ASP A 416 -10.01 -17.01 -1.69
C ASP A 416 -8.57 -16.49 -1.86
N ILE A 417 -8.37 -15.64 -2.86
CA ILE A 417 -7.11 -14.97 -3.20
C ILE A 417 -6.60 -14.04 -2.09
N PHE A 418 -7.39 -13.80 -1.03
CA PHE A 418 -7.15 -12.80 0.00
C PHE A 418 -6.48 -13.33 1.28
N SER A 419 -6.28 -14.63 1.42
CA SER A 419 -5.54 -15.25 2.51
C SER A 419 -4.07 -15.42 2.14
N THR A 420 -3.30 -14.34 2.18
CA THR A 420 -1.94 -14.35 1.61
C THR A 420 -0.85 -14.74 2.60
N GLU A 421 -1.01 -14.49 3.90
CA GLU A 421 0.03 -14.79 4.88
C GLU A 421 -0.51 -15.27 6.23
N ARG A 422 0.27 -16.12 6.92
CA ARG A 422 0.08 -16.51 8.32
C ARG A 422 1.40 -16.46 9.07
N LYS A 423 1.43 -15.84 10.24
CA LYS A 423 2.61 -15.75 11.09
C LYS A 423 2.62 -16.88 12.09
N ILE A 424 3.70 -17.66 12.12
CA ILE A 424 3.84 -18.83 12.99
C ILE A 424 5.11 -18.73 13.84
N VAL A 425 5.12 -19.53 14.92
CA VAL A 425 6.27 -19.73 15.80
C VAL A 425 6.44 -21.22 16.03
N ILE A 426 7.65 -21.71 16.00
CA ILE A 426 7.98 -23.10 16.31
C ILE A 426 8.53 -23.15 17.72
N LEU A 427 7.93 -24.01 18.55
CA LEU A 427 8.40 -24.32 19.89
C LEU A 427 8.93 -25.75 19.95
N GLN A 428 10.02 -25.96 20.69
CA GLN A 428 10.60 -27.25 20.96
C GLN A 428 10.48 -27.58 22.43
N PHE A 429 10.09 -28.82 22.73
CA PHE A 429 9.95 -29.31 24.10
C PHE A 429 10.64 -30.68 24.27
N ASN A 430 11.16 -30.91 25.46
CA ASN A 430 11.57 -32.24 25.92
C ASN A 430 10.94 -32.51 27.30
N GLY A 431 10.15 -33.58 27.42
CA GLY A 431 9.49 -33.92 28.69
C GLY A 431 8.64 -32.80 29.28
N GLY A 432 8.02 -31.97 28.44
CA GLY A 432 7.22 -30.81 28.85
C GLY A 432 8.01 -29.53 29.14
N LYS A 433 9.34 -29.57 29.17
CA LYS A 433 10.19 -28.38 29.33
C LYS A 433 10.46 -27.76 27.95
N GLN A 434 10.22 -26.47 27.78
CA GLN A 434 10.54 -25.75 26.57
C GLN A 434 12.07 -25.62 26.42
N LEU A 435 12.60 -26.09 25.30
CA LEU A 435 14.03 -25.99 24.94
C LEU A 435 14.29 -24.71 24.15
N SER A 436 13.51 -24.46 23.12
CA SER A 436 13.72 -23.32 22.23
C SER A 436 12.41 -22.75 21.67
N LYS A 437 12.54 -21.55 21.09
CA LYS A 437 11.49 -20.86 20.36
C LYS A 437 12.09 -20.18 19.12
N SER A 438 11.52 -20.41 17.95
CA SER A 438 11.95 -19.73 16.74
C SER A 438 11.61 -18.23 16.75
N GLN A 439 12.19 -17.48 15.83
CA GLN A 439 11.66 -16.18 15.45
C GLN A 439 10.29 -16.36 14.76
N ILE A 440 9.55 -15.26 14.58
CA ILE A 440 8.29 -15.29 13.84
C ILE A 440 8.60 -15.56 12.37
N ILE A 441 7.96 -16.59 11.83
CA ILE A 441 8.06 -16.99 10.43
C ILE A 441 6.77 -16.59 9.74
N THR A 442 6.86 -15.84 8.65
CA THR A 442 5.71 -15.47 7.81
C THR A 442 5.56 -16.52 6.70
N MET A 443 4.45 -17.25 6.73
CA MET A 443 4.07 -18.24 5.73
C MET A 443 3.16 -17.57 4.70
N ASN A 444 3.50 -17.68 3.42
CA ASN A 444 2.66 -17.23 2.31
C ASN A 444 1.87 -18.38 1.70
N ASN A 445 0.76 -18.08 1.02
CA ASN A 445 -0.01 -19.11 0.33
C ASN A 445 0.87 -19.87 -0.70
N ASN A 446 0.73 -21.19 -0.70
CA ASN A 446 1.56 -22.12 -1.49
C ASN A 446 3.06 -22.08 -1.21
N SER A 447 3.48 -21.53 -0.07
CA SER A 447 4.89 -21.58 0.35
C SER A 447 5.25 -22.87 1.09
N ILE A 448 6.52 -23.24 0.98
CA ILE A 448 7.14 -24.29 1.81
C ILE A 448 8.36 -23.67 2.48
N GLU A 449 8.32 -23.59 3.81
CA GLU A 449 9.43 -23.13 4.63
C GLU A 449 10.18 -24.32 5.23
N LYS A 450 11.51 -24.19 5.30
CA LYS A 450 12.40 -25.21 5.87
C LYS A 450 13.15 -24.63 7.05
N GLN A 451 13.06 -25.28 8.19
CA GLN A 451 13.76 -24.90 9.41
C GLN A 451 14.62 -26.05 9.89
N GLU A 452 15.89 -25.81 10.14
CA GLU A 452 16.85 -26.79 10.60
C GLU A 452 17.12 -26.63 12.09
N PHE A 453 17.17 -27.75 12.80
CA PHE A 453 17.37 -27.80 14.24
C PHE A 453 18.32 -28.95 14.62
N GLU A 454 18.82 -28.88 15.84
CA GLU A 454 19.70 -29.88 16.43
C GLU A 454 19.06 -30.57 17.63
N PHE A 455 19.39 -31.88 17.84
CA PHE A 455 19.08 -32.60 19.07
C PHE A 455 20.00 -32.19 20.21
N ASP A 456 19.70 -31.17 20.93
CA ASP A 456 20.53 -30.63 22.02
C ASP A 456 20.58 -31.58 23.23
N GLY A 457 21.34 -32.67 23.08
CA GLY A 457 21.48 -33.72 24.10
C GLY A 457 20.26 -34.60 24.38
N CYS A 458 19.20 -34.51 23.57
CA CYS A 458 17.97 -35.25 23.72
C CYS A 458 17.75 -36.18 22.53
N ASP A 459 17.27 -37.42 22.76
CA ASP A 459 16.91 -38.34 21.68
C ASP A 459 15.45 -38.15 21.18
N LYS A 460 14.67 -37.32 21.86
CA LYS A 460 13.29 -37.08 21.54
C LYS A 460 12.92 -35.61 21.80
N ILE A 461 12.31 -34.95 20.80
CA ILE A 461 11.89 -33.56 20.88
C ILE A 461 10.44 -33.44 20.36
N ASP A 462 9.57 -32.81 21.13
CA ASP A 462 8.22 -32.47 20.71
C ASP A 462 8.22 -31.07 20.08
N ILE A 463 7.84 -30.99 18.82
CA ILE A 463 7.70 -29.75 18.06
C ILE A 463 6.25 -29.34 18.05
N GLN A 464 6.00 -28.06 18.33
CA GLN A 464 4.69 -27.44 18.22
C GLN A 464 4.81 -26.19 17.31
N ILE A 465 3.92 -26.09 16.33
CA ILE A 465 3.74 -24.88 15.55
C ILE A 465 2.53 -24.14 16.12
N LEU A 466 2.77 -22.93 16.59
CA LEU A 466 1.71 -22.04 17.10
C LEU A 466 1.50 -20.89 16.14
N ASP A 467 0.26 -20.40 16.10
CA ASP A 467 -0.02 -19.09 15.53
C ASP A 467 0.69 -18.01 16.36
N ALA A 468 1.45 -17.14 15.71
CA ALA A 468 2.24 -16.12 16.39
C ALA A 468 1.39 -15.07 17.10
N ILE A 469 0.15 -14.84 16.63
CA ILE A 469 -0.80 -13.85 17.13
C ILE A 469 -1.72 -14.49 18.19
N THR A 470 -2.50 -15.51 17.81
CA THR A 470 -3.51 -16.14 18.70
C THR A 470 -2.91 -17.10 19.71
N LYS A 471 -1.69 -17.57 19.52
CA LYS A 471 -1.03 -18.62 20.31
C LYS A 471 -1.70 -19.99 20.23
N GLU A 472 -2.65 -20.17 19.33
CA GLU A 472 -3.30 -21.45 19.10
C GLU A 472 -2.32 -22.46 18.49
N LEU A 473 -2.45 -23.72 18.90
CA LEU A 473 -1.68 -24.81 18.33
C LEU A 473 -2.20 -25.13 16.92
N ILE A 474 -1.33 -24.99 15.93
CA ILE A 474 -1.65 -25.28 14.53
C ILE A 474 -1.34 -26.73 14.18
N ASP A 475 -0.12 -27.18 14.49
CA ASP A 475 0.33 -28.53 14.19
C ASP A 475 1.45 -28.96 15.16
N LYS A 476 1.66 -30.26 15.26
CA LYS A 476 2.71 -30.84 16.10
C LYS A 476 3.30 -32.10 15.52
N VAL A 477 4.52 -32.41 15.91
CA VAL A 477 5.22 -33.67 15.61
C VAL A 477 6.23 -33.97 16.69
N THR A 478 6.44 -35.24 16.97
CA THR A 478 7.56 -35.70 17.79
C THR A 478 8.70 -36.15 16.89
N VAL A 479 9.88 -35.54 17.07
CA VAL A 479 11.10 -35.88 16.38
C VAL A 479 11.87 -36.89 17.25
N THR A 480 12.27 -38.01 16.67
CA THR A 480 12.98 -39.07 17.40
C THR A 480 14.28 -39.43 16.68
N LYS A 481 15.36 -39.49 17.44
CA LYS A 481 16.66 -39.90 16.93
C LYS A 481 16.71 -41.42 16.82
N LYS A 482 17.26 -41.93 15.72
CA LYS A 482 17.49 -43.36 15.52
C LYS A 482 18.56 -43.85 16.50
N ASN A 483 18.24 -44.89 17.30
CA ASN A 483 19.22 -45.47 18.15
C ASN A 483 20.21 -46.33 17.32
N ASP A 484 21.47 -46.01 17.36
CA ASP A 484 22.55 -46.78 16.66
C ASP A 484 22.68 -48.23 17.15
N ARG A 485 21.98 -48.61 18.20
CA ARG A 485 21.99 -50.01 18.72
C ARG A 485 21.34 -51.02 17.76
N ASP A 486 20.52 -50.60 16.82
CA ASP A 486 19.91 -51.50 15.82
C ASP A 486 20.84 -51.87 14.67
N LEU A 487 21.96 -51.14 14.49
CA LEU A 487 22.98 -51.48 13.50
C LEU A 487 24.02 -52.52 13.98
N GLY A 488 24.09 -52.78 15.30
CA GLY A 488 25.01 -53.77 15.89
C GLY A 488 24.60 -55.21 15.63
N GLY A 489 23.34 -55.48 15.28
CA GLY A 489 22.86 -56.86 15.04
C GLY A 489 23.25 -57.46 13.68
N LEU A 490 23.66 -56.64 12.70
CA LEU A 490 24.02 -57.12 11.37
C LEU A 490 25.55 -57.32 11.14
N LEU A 491 26.37 -56.80 12.02
CA LEU A 491 27.85 -56.97 11.92
C LEU A 491 28.36 -58.27 12.49
N TRP A 492 27.58 -59.04 13.23
CA TRP A 492 27.93 -60.35 13.77
C TRP A 492 27.76 -61.50 12.75
N LEU A 493 27.08 -61.27 11.65
CA LEU A 493 26.87 -62.28 10.59
C LEU A 493 28.00 -62.33 9.53
N TYR A 494 28.96 -61.42 9.57
CA TYR A 494 30.07 -61.39 8.62
C TYR A 494 31.40 -62.02 9.14
N TRP A 495 31.40 -62.57 10.38
CA TRP A 495 32.61 -63.22 10.96
C TRP A 495 32.44 -64.72 11.21
N LEU A 496 31.46 -65.38 10.58
CA LEU A 496 31.31 -66.81 10.59
C LEU A 496 31.10 -67.37 9.17
N ASN A 497 32.12 -67.17 8.31
CA ASN A 497 32.44 -68.06 7.17
C ASN A 497 33.92 -67.95 6.85
#